data_6c640ba335fe051d8e9c7b6626ee43d7
#
_entry.id   6c640ba335fe051d8e9c7b6626ee43d7
#
_cell.length_a   1.000
_cell.length_b   1.000
_cell.length_c   1.000
_cell.angle_alpha   90.00
_cell.angle_beta   90.00
_cell.angle_gamma   90.00
#
_symmetry.space_group_name_H-M   'P 1'
#
loop_
_entity.id
_entity.type
_entity.pdbx_description
1 polymer ?
#
loop_
_entity_poly.entity_id
_entity_poly.type
_entity_poly.pdbx_seq_one_letter_code
_entity_poly.pdbx_strand_id
1 'polypeptide(L)'
;VGRRKLAGALGGVVMAWDFSTEPEFEEKLEWMRGFVREDVFPLETLDLTYDQVRVLIRPLQERVKAEGLWAAHLPPELGGMGFGQVKLGLMHEILGQSPYAPVVFGNNAPDSGNAELLAVGIEASGNESQRSQWLQPLLDGTLRSAFSMTEPDTAGSDPTLLKTSAVRDGEEWVINGHKWFTSNGSVADFLIVMAVTNPDVHPYSGSSMIIVPVDTPGVDIVRDVSTMEDPHTPYGRFGNHAEIKYVDVRVPAGNLIGVEGSGFVLAQHRLGPGRIHHCMRWLGQSRRAFDMLCERAVSRYAHGSMLAEKQTIQNWVADSMAEMQAARLMTLQAAWKMDQEGAAAARVEIAMIKYFGAKVLYDVIDRAIQVHGSLGFSSDLPLESMYRAARAARIYDGPDEVHRQTVARRVLKGYEPHEVPTEHIPTRQAEAQR
;
A
#
# COMPACT_ATOMS: atom_id res chain seq x y z
N VAL A 1 -4.29 4.43 44.74
CA VAL A 1 -2.91 4.35 45.25
C VAL A 1 -2.11 3.57 44.23
N GLY A 2 -1.16 4.18 43.57
CA GLY A 2 -0.27 3.50 42.63
C GLY A 2 0.17 4.33 41.43
N ARG A 3 0.66 5.55 41.65
CA ARG A 3 1.49 6.22 40.64
C ARG A 3 2.75 5.39 40.45
N ARG A 4 2.81 4.62 39.37
CA ARG A 4 4.09 4.06 38.91
C ARG A 4 4.93 5.21 38.37
N LYS A 5 5.95 5.57 39.14
CA LYS A 5 7.12 6.31 38.69
C LYS A 5 7.75 5.52 37.54
N LEU A 6 7.64 6.02 36.33
CA LEU A 6 8.59 5.73 35.25
C LEU A 6 9.52 6.96 35.17
N ALA A 7 10.46 7.03 36.08
CA ALA A 7 11.65 7.83 35.97
C ALA A 7 12.82 6.86 36.11
N GLY A 8 13.39 6.47 35.01
CA GLY A 8 14.61 5.68 34.89
C GLY A 8 15.39 6.14 33.69
N ALA A 9 16.25 7.10 33.93
CA ALA A 9 17.44 7.53 33.25
C ALA A 9 17.82 6.74 31.97
N LEU A 10 17.62 7.37 30.83
CA LEU A 10 18.59 7.44 29.72
C LEU A 10 18.37 8.83 29.14
N GLY A 11 19.41 9.65 29.05
CA GLY A 11 19.37 10.96 28.41
C GLY A 11 19.14 10.84 26.92
N GLY A 12 17.95 10.40 26.55
CA GLY A 12 17.43 10.44 25.19
C GLY A 12 16.96 11.87 24.93
N VAL A 13 17.55 12.51 23.96
CA VAL A 13 16.97 13.69 23.33
C VAL A 13 15.51 13.32 23.02
N VAL A 14 14.55 13.97 23.68
CA VAL A 14 13.14 13.86 23.28
C VAL A 14 13.08 14.48 21.89
N MET A 15 13.08 13.62 20.88
CA MET A 15 12.92 14.04 19.49
C MET A 15 11.55 14.71 19.41
N ALA A 16 11.54 16.01 19.14
CA ALA A 16 10.32 16.71 18.80
C ALA A 16 9.71 16.05 17.55
N TRP A 17 8.40 16.14 17.39
CA TRP A 17 7.72 15.75 16.16
C TRP A 17 8.12 16.69 15.03
N ASP A 18 9.25 16.43 14.47
CA ASP A 18 9.81 17.16 13.34
C ASP A 18 9.84 16.18 12.15
N PHE A 19 9.01 16.47 11.14
CA PHE A 19 8.95 15.70 9.90
C PHE A 19 9.85 16.30 8.82
N SER A 20 10.74 17.21 9.18
CA SER A 20 11.81 17.67 8.30
C SER A 20 12.85 16.57 8.10
N THR A 21 13.58 16.68 7.03
CA THR A 21 14.65 15.75 6.69
C THR A 21 15.96 16.54 6.49
N GLU A 22 17.06 15.81 6.39
CA GLU A 22 18.35 16.40 6.12
C GLU A 22 18.41 17.03 4.70
N PRO A 23 19.23 18.08 4.49
CA PRO A 23 19.29 18.80 3.23
C PRO A 23 19.53 17.92 2.00
N GLU A 24 20.40 16.91 2.13
CA GLU A 24 20.71 15.99 1.05
C GLU A 24 19.50 15.17 0.60
N PHE A 25 18.60 14.86 1.53
CA PHE A 25 17.36 14.16 1.18
C PHE A 25 16.30 15.12 0.60
N GLU A 26 16.26 16.37 1.05
CA GLU A 26 15.39 17.39 0.42
C GLU A 26 15.80 17.66 -1.02
N GLU A 27 17.10 17.66 -1.35
CA GLU A 27 17.59 17.74 -2.72
C GLU A 27 17.10 16.57 -3.57
N LYS A 28 17.10 15.35 -3.03
CA LYS A 28 16.54 14.18 -3.71
C LYS A 28 15.03 14.31 -3.94
N LEU A 29 14.29 14.79 -2.96
CA LEU A 29 12.85 15.03 -3.11
C LEU A 29 12.57 16.10 -4.20
N GLU A 30 13.39 17.15 -4.28
CA GLU A 30 13.23 18.16 -5.32
C GLU A 30 13.55 17.61 -6.72
N TRP A 31 14.62 16.82 -6.83
CA TRP A 31 14.93 16.09 -8.05
C TRP A 31 13.75 15.18 -8.47
N MET A 32 13.17 14.44 -7.54
CA MET A 32 12.00 13.59 -7.80
C MET A 32 10.80 14.39 -8.33
N ARG A 33 10.52 15.57 -7.73
CA ARG A 33 9.41 16.43 -8.18
C ARG A 33 9.61 16.89 -9.63
N GLY A 34 10.80 17.36 -9.96
CA GLY A 34 11.18 17.73 -11.34
C GLY A 34 11.06 16.55 -12.30
N PHE A 35 11.69 15.42 -11.95
CA PHE A 35 11.69 14.22 -12.76
C PHE A 35 10.29 13.66 -13.04
N VAL A 36 9.43 13.59 -12.00
CA VAL A 36 8.06 13.10 -12.19
C VAL A 36 7.26 14.03 -13.10
N ARG A 37 7.44 15.34 -12.96
CA ARG A 37 6.72 16.32 -13.79
C ARG A 37 7.21 16.34 -15.26
N GLU A 38 8.50 16.29 -15.46
CA GLU A 38 9.11 16.50 -16.76
C GLU A 38 9.21 15.22 -17.60
N ASP A 39 9.53 14.09 -16.95
CA ASP A 39 9.83 12.84 -17.63
C ASP A 39 8.71 11.78 -17.49
N VAL A 40 7.97 11.78 -16.36
CA VAL A 40 6.96 10.74 -16.09
C VAL A 40 5.55 11.17 -16.53
N PHE A 41 5.11 12.40 -16.26
CA PHE A 41 3.79 12.89 -16.69
C PHE A 41 3.54 12.75 -18.19
N PRO A 42 4.52 13.00 -19.10
CA PRO A 42 4.30 12.80 -20.52
C PRO A 42 3.87 11.39 -20.92
N LEU A 43 4.22 10.36 -20.12
CA LEU A 43 3.80 8.97 -20.39
C LEU A 43 2.27 8.80 -20.30
N GLU A 44 1.60 9.63 -19.51
CA GLU A 44 0.15 9.56 -19.33
C GLU A 44 -0.63 9.99 -20.58
N THR A 45 0.01 10.71 -21.49
CA THR A 45 -0.60 11.15 -22.76
C THR A 45 -0.52 10.09 -23.86
N LEU A 46 0.17 8.98 -23.60
CA LEU A 46 0.41 7.92 -24.58
C LEU A 46 -0.57 6.78 -24.36
N ASP A 47 -1.13 6.29 -25.47
CA ASP A 47 -1.93 5.05 -25.46
C ASP A 47 -0.99 3.86 -25.65
N LEU A 48 -0.55 3.27 -24.54
CA LEU A 48 0.50 2.26 -24.49
C LEU A 48 -0.03 0.92 -24.02
N THR A 49 0.43 -0.14 -24.69
CA THR A 49 0.31 -1.49 -24.15
C THR A 49 1.28 -1.68 -23.00
N TYR A 50 1.04 -2.71 -22.20
CA TYR A 50 1.92 -3.09 -21.08
C TYR A 50 3.39 -3.26 -21.51
N ASP A 51 3.66 -3.96 -22.63
CA ASP A 51 5.02 -4.17 -23.11
C ASP A 51 5.69 -2.89 -23.60
N GLN A 52 4.92 -1.99 -24.24
CA GLN A 52 5.42 -0.68 -24.65
C GLN A 52 5.79 0.18 -23.44
N VAL A 53 4.97 0.16 -22.37
CA VAL A 53 5.30 0.83 -21.11
C VAL A 53 6.64 0.34 -20.57
N ARG A 54 6.86 -0.99 -20.51
CA ARG A 54 8.12 -1.57 -20.03
C ARG A 54 9.35 -1.08 -20.78
N VAL A 55 9.25 -0.98 -22.09
CA VAL A 55 10.36 -0.49 -22.94
C VAL A 55 10.64 0.99 -22.65
N LEU A 56 9.59 1.80 -22.59
CA LEU A 56 9.72 3.25 -22.42
C LEU A 56 10.19 3.67 -21.03
N ILE A 57 9.78 2.96 -19.98
CA ILE A 57 10.20 3.31 -18.61
C ILE A 57 11.62 2.87 -18.27
N ARG A 58 12.20 1.91 -18.99
CA ARG A 58 13.53 1.36 -18.67
C ARG A 58 14.64 2.43 -18.60
N PRO A 59 14.78 3.36 -19.54
CA PRO A 59 15.75 4.45 -19.42
C PRO A 59 15.50 5.35 -18.21
N LEU A 60 14.24 5.56 -17.84
CA LEU A 60 13.86 6.34 -16.65
C LEU A 60 14.26 5.61 -15.37
N GLN A 61 14.08 4.30 -15.32
CA GLN A 61 14.51 3.46 -14.20
C GLN A 61 16.03 3.50 -13.99
N GLU A 62 16.81 3.49 -15.07
CA GLU A 62 18.26 3.63 -14.97
C GLU A 62 18.68 5.00 -14.40
N ARG A 63 17.99 6.07 -14.73
CA ARG A 63 18.22 7.40 -14.12
C ARG A 63 17.89 7.37 -12.63
N VAL A 64 16.78 6.75 -12.22
CA VAL A 64 16.39 6.58 -10.81
C VAL A 64 17.44 5.76 -10.04
N LYS A 65 17.97 4.69 -10.66
CA LYS A 65 19.09 3.90 -10.07
C LYS A 65 20.35 4.73 -9.88
N ALA A 66 20.70 5.55 -10.87
CA ALA A 66 21.88 6.43 -10.81
C ALA A 66 21.78 7.46 -9.67
N GLU A 67 20.56 7.92 -9.34
CA GLU A 67 20.30 8.83 -8.20
C GLU A 67 20.23 8.10 -6.84
N GLY A 68 20.37 6.77 -6.83
CA GLY A 68 20.24 5.95 -5.60
C GLY A 68 18.84 5.99 -5.01
N LEU A 69 17.77 6.02 -5.85
CA LEU A 69 16.38 6.07 -5.41
C LEU A 69 15.58 4.81 -5.80
N TRP A 70 16.26 3.85 -6.42
CA TRP A 70 15.68 2.56 -6.79
C TRP A 70 15.50 1.65 -5.57
N ALA A 71 14.34 1.01 -5.45
CA ALA A 71 14.03 0.08 -4.36
C ALA A 71 14.41 0.62 -2.96
N ALA A 72 14.19 1.92 -2.73
CA ALA A 72 14.66 2.68 -1.58
C ALA A 72 14.21 2.12 -0.21
N HIS A 73 13.16 1.28 -0.20
CA HIS A 73 12.63 0.60 0.99
C HIS A 73 13.48 -0.59 1.47
N LEU A 74 14.29 -1.16 0.59
CA LEU A 74 15.16 -2.28 0.94
C LEU A 74 16.46 -1.80 1.60
N PRO A 75 17.07 -2.64 2.44
CA PRO A 75 18.35 -2.32 3.05
C PRO A 75 19.49 -2.29 2.01
N PRO A 76 20.62 -1.62 2.31
CA PRO A 76 21.73 -1.45 1.37
C PRO A 76 22.35 -2.75 0.84
N GLU A 77 22.39 -3.81 1.65
CA GLU A 77 22.87 -5.14 1.26
C GLU A 77 22.02 -5.82 0.19
N LEU A 78 20.80 -5.31 -0.04
CA LEU A 78 19.89 -5.73 -1.11
C LEU A 78 19.81 -4.71 -2.25
N GLY A 79 20.72 -3.74 -2.28
CA GLY A 79 20.76 -2.70 -3.32
C GLY A 79 19.79 -1.55 -3.12
N GLY A 80 19.11 -1.50 -1.97
CA GLY A 80 18.23 -0.39 -1.57
C GLY A 80 18.98 0.69 -0.79
N MET A 81 18.22 1.66 -0.28
CA MET A 81 18.76 2.79 0.49
C MET A 81 18.53 2.66 2.01
N GLY A 82 17.72 1.71 2.44
CA GLY A 82 17.39 1.52 3.84
C GLY A 82 16.66 2.73 4.46
N PHE A 83 15.89 3.45 3.67
CA PHE A 83 15.13 4.60 4.17
C PHE A 83 14.03 4.13 5.12
N GLY A 84 13.91 4.85 6.24
CA GLY A 84 12.80 4.69 7.15
C GLY A 84 11.47 5.15 6.54
N GLN A 85 10.38 4.84 7.23
CA GLN A 85 9.03 5.05 6.72
C GLN A 85 8.68 6.54 6.53
N VAL A 86 9.27 7.45 7.31
CA VAL A 86 9.08 8.89 7.11
C VAL A 86 9.63 9.32 5.74
N LYS A 87 10.87 8.97 5.42
CA LYS A 87 11.48 9.29 4.11
C LYS A 87 10.73 8.62 2.96
N LEU A 88 10.41 7.33 3.10
CA LEU A 88 9.62 6.60 2.11
C LEU A 88 8.25 7.23 1.93
N GLY A 89 7.61 7.68 3.02
CA GLY A 89 6.34 8.40 2.95
C GLY A 89 6.43 9.66 2.09
N LEU A 90 7.44 10.50 2.33
CA LEU A 90 7.67 11.72 1.56
C LEU A 90 7.95 11.44 0.07
N MET A 91 8.72 10.39 -0.24
CA MET A 91 8.90 9.92 -1.61
C MET A 91 7.57 9.49 -2.22
N HIS A 92 6.78 8.67 -1.53
CA HIS A 92 5.50 8.18 -2.02
C HIS A 92 4.45 9.28 -2.23
N GLU A 93 4.51 10.39 -1.50
CA GLU A 93 3.68 11.57 -1.76
C GLU A 93 3.97 12.15 -3.17
N ILE A 94 5.22 12.14 -3.59
CA ILE A 94 5.61 12.56 -4.94
C ILE A 94 5.21 11.50 -5.98
N LEU A 95 5.51 10.23 -5.71
CA LEU A 95 5.18 9.13 -6.62
C LEU A 95 3.67 8.98 -6.86
N GLY A 96 2.84 9.35 -5.88
CA GLY A 96 1.39 9.34 -6.01
C GLY A 96 0.83 10.30 -7.05
N GLN A 97 1.61 11.28 -7.50
CA GLN A 97 1.16 12.25 -8.50
C GLN A 97 0.99 11.65 -9.90
N SER A 98 1.61 10.49 -10.19
CA SER A 98 1.43 9.79 -11.46
C SER A 98 1.27 8.29 -11.25
N PRO A 99 0.38 7.62 -12.01
CA PRO A 99 0.26 6.16 -11.96
C PRO A 99 1.52 5.44 -12.45
N TYR A 100 2.36 6.08 -13.27
CA TYR A 100 3.63 5.53 -13.76
C TYR A 100 4.79 5.67 -12.78
N ALA A 101 4.77 6.69 -11.90
CA ALA A 101 5.91 6.98 -11.04
C ALA A 101 6.29 5.82 -10.11
N PRO A 102 5.37 5.09 -9.45
CA PRO A 102 5.77 3.95 -8.62
C PRO A 102 6.57 2.88 -9.37
N VAL A 103 6.20 2.53 -10.60
CA VAL A 103 6.93 1.51 -11.38
C VAL A 103 8.27 2.04 -11.89
N VAL A 104 8.36 3.32 -12.23
CA VAL A 104 9.61 3.97 -12.63
C VAL A 104 10.63 3.99 -11.49
N PHE A 105 10.17 4.07 -10.25
CA PHE A 105 11.04 4.08 -9.05
C PHE A 105 11.23 2.70 -8.39
N GLY A 106 10.74 1.62 -9.00
CA GLY A 106 10.85 0.27 -8.42
C GLY A 106 10.05 0.09 -7.12
N ASN A 107 9.03 0.91 -6.91
CA ASN A 107 8.16 0.91 -5.72
C ASN A 107 6.71 0.51 -6.06
N ASN A 108 6.51 -0.21 -7.16
CA ASN A 108 5.19 -0.70 -7.55
C ASN A 108 4.81 -1.97 -6.79
N ALA A 109 3.55 -2.08 -6.40
CA ALA A 109 2.99 -3.35 -5.96
C ALA A 109 2.64 -4.20 -7.20
N PRO A 110 2.79 -5.56 -7.15
CA PRO A 110 3.20 -6.35 -6.00
C PRO A 110 4.72 -6.53 -5.85
N ASP A 111 5.54 -6.21 -6.85
CA ASP A 111 6.97 -6.55 -6.91
C ASP A 111 7.75 -6.02 -5.71
N SER A 112 7.58 -4.73 -5.35
CA SER A 112 8.31 -4.15 -4.21
C SER A 112 7.98 -4.86 -2.89
N GLY A 113 6.69 -5.15 -2.64
CA GLY A 113 6.30 -5.87 -1.43
C GLY A 113 6.69 -7.35 -1.44
N ASN A 114 6.75 -7.97 -2.60
CA ASN A 114 7.20 -9.35 -2.75
C ASN A 114 8.72 -9.45 -2.58
N ALA A 115 9.50 -8.46 -3.01
CA ALA A 115 10.94 -8.38 -2.76
C ALA A 115 11.22 -8.29 -1.25
N GLU A 116 10.49 -7.44 -0.52
CA GLU A 116 10.60 -7.34 0.94
C GLU A 116 10.23 -8.67 1.61
N LEU A 117 9.16 -9.32 1.19
CA LEU A 117 8.71 -10.60 1.71
C LEU A 117 9.74 -11.71 1.48
N LEU A 118 10.33 -11.79 0.28
CA LEU A 118 11.41 -12.73 -0.04
C LEU A 118 12.64 -12.47 0.82
N ALA A 119 13.04 -11.21 0.99
CA ALA A 119 14.18 -10.84 1.83
C ALA A 119 14.01 -11.33 3.26
N VAL A 120 12.88 -11.04 3.89
CA VAL A 120 12.55 -11.50 5.26
C VAL A 120 12.46 -13.03 5.33
N GLY A 121 11.88 -13.66 4.32
CA GLY A 121 11.77 -15.12 4.25
C GLY A 121 13.14 -15.82 4.14
N ILE A 122 14.05 -15.28 3.35
CA ILE A 122 15.42 -15.78 3.20
C ILE A 122 16.18 -15.63 4.52
N GLU A 123 16.07 -14.48 5.18
CA GLU A 123 16.70 -14.26 6.50
C GLU A 123 16.19 -15.28 7.53
N ALA A 124 14.86 -15.54 7.56
CA ALA A 124 14.25 -16.47 8.51
C ALA A 124 14.59 -17.95 8.25
N SER A 125 14.78 -18.35 6.98
CA SER A 125 15.02 -19.75 6.59
C SER A 125 16.49 -20.08 6.32
N GLY A 126 17.32 -19.08 6.04
CA GLY A 126 18.70 -19.27 5.55
C GLY A 126 18.75 -19.83 4.11
N ASN A 127 17.65 -19.78 3.35
CA ASN A 127 17.60 -20.32 1.99
C ASN A 127 18.18 -19.34 0.97
N GLU A 128 19.50 -19.26 0.89
CA GLU A 128 20.22 -18.35 -0.02
C GLU A 128 20.01 -18.67 -1.51
N SER A 129 19.53 -19.86 -1.86
CA SER A 129 19.20 -20.18 -3.26
C SER A 129 18.03 -19.32 -3.76
N GLN A 130 17.10 -18.97 -2.89
CA GLN A 130 15.99 -18.06 -3.24
C GLN A 130 16.45 -16.64 -3.55
N ARG A 131 17.60 -16.19 -2.96
CA ARG A 131 18.18 -14.89 -3.27
C ARG A 131 18.60 -14.80 -4.72
N SER A 132 19.39 -15.76 -5.19
CA SER A 132 19.92 -15.75 -6.55
C SER A 132 18.86 -16.09 -7.60
N GLN A 133 17.92 -16.95 -7.25
CA GLN A 133 16.93 -17.45 -8.20
C GLN A 133 15.71 -16.51 -8.37
N TRP A 134 15.27 -15.84 -7.30
CA TRP A 134 14.03 -15.08 -7.30
C TRP A 134 14.22 -13.62 -6.88
N LEU A 135 14.88 -13.36 -5.74
CA LEU A 135 14.97 -12.00 -5.19
C LEU A 135 15.84 -11.09 -6.07
N GLN A 136 17.06 -11.49 -6.39
CA GLN A 136 17.95 -10.63 -7.17
C GLN A 136 17.39 -10.33 -8.57
N PRO A 137 16.90 -11.30 -9.35
CA PRO A 137 16.29 -11.01 -10.64
C PRO A 137 15.02 -10.14 -10.55
N LEU A 138 14.25 -10.24 -9.45
CA LEU A 138 13.12 -9.35 -9.19
C LEU A 138 13.59 -7.92 -8.95
N LEU A 139 14.64 -7.72 -8.16
CA LEU A 139 15.26 -6.41 -7.89
C LEU A 139 15.86 -5.78 -9.15
N ASP A 140 16.47 -6.59 -9.99
CA ASP A 140 17.02 -6.13 -11.27
C ASP A 140 15.94 -5.76 -12.30
N GLY A 141 14.69 -6.16 -12.04
CA GLY A 141 13.55 -5.96 -12.92
C GLY A 141 13.54 -6.93 -14.12
N THR A 142 14.32 -8.02 -14.04
CA THR A 142 14.34 -9.11 -15.05
C THR A 142 13.20 -10.09 -14.86
N LEU A 143 12.84 -10.39 -13.60
CA LEU A 143 11.64 -11.15 -13.26
C LEU A 143 10.56 -10.23 -12.71
N ARG A 144 9.33 -10.72 -12.79
CA ARG A 144 8.13 -10.13 -12.22
C ARG A 144 7.43 -11.11 -11.33
N SER A 145 6.75 -10.61 -10.36
CA SER A 145 6.05 -11.42 -9.38
C SER A 145 4.57 -11.05 -9.26
N ALA A 146 3.80 -11.98 -8.73
CA ALA A 146 2.44 -11.74 -8.31
C ALA A 146 2.20 -12.28 -6.91
N PHE A 147 1.23 -11.72 -6.20
CA PHE A 147 0.83 -12.16 -4.87
C PHE A 147 -0.55 -12.79 -4.89
N SER A 148 -0.61 -14.09 -4.69
CA SER A 148 -1.80 -14.93 -4.86
C SER A 148 -2.34 -15.37 -3.50
N MET A 149 -3.21 -14.54 -2.90
CA MET A 149 -3.77 -14.79 -1.57
C MET A 149 -5.29 -14.91 -1.58
N THR A 150 -6.01 -13.93 -2.14
CA THR A 150 -7.46 -13.85 -2.09
C THR A 150 -8.14 -14.98 -2.88
N GLU A 151 -9.26 -15.47 -2.38
CA GLU A 151 -10.05 -16.56 -3.00
C GLU A 151 -11.45 -16.06 -3.35
N PRO A 152 -12.06 -16.51 -4.49
CA PRO A 152 -13.39 -16.05 -4.87
C PRO A 152 -14.50 -16.56 -3.95
N ASP A 153 -14.32 -17.73 -3.34
CA ASP A 153 -15.34 -18.41 -2.54
C ASP A 153 -15.27 -18.09 -1.04
N THR A 154 -14.33 -17.25 -0.63
CA THR A 154 -14.15 -16.86 0.79
C THR A 154 -14.05 -15.35 0.94
N ALA A 155 -14.36 -14.84 2.13
CA ALA A 155 -14.20 -13.42 2.41
C ALA A 155 -12.72 -13.05 2.47
N GLY A 156 -12.22 -12.27 1.49
CA GLY A 156 -10.83 -11.83 1.44
C GLY A 156 -10.37 -11.01 2.65
N SER A 157 -11.32 -10.45 3.41
CA SER A 157 -11.06 -9.73 4.67
C SER A 157 -10.82 -10.65 5.88
N ASP A 158 -11.08 -11.95 5.74
CA ASP A 158 -10.88 -12.96 6.78
C ASP A 158 -9.95 -14.08 6.29
N PRO A 159 -8.63 -13.95 6.49
CA PRO A 159 -7.65 -14.93 6.04
C PRO A 159 -7.74 -16.28 6.74
N THR A 160 -8.57 -16.39 7.79
CA THR A 160 -8.81 -17.68 8.47
C THR A 160 -9.66 -18.64 7.64
N LEU A 161 -10.29 -18.14 6.58
CA LEU A 161 -11.17 -18.90 5.71
C LEU A 161 -10.50 -19.44 4.44
N LEU A 162 -9.18 -19.31 4.32
CA LEU A 162 -8.42 -19.81 3.17
C LEU A 162 -8.64 -21.31 2.95
N LYS A 163 -8.89 -21.69 1.70
CA LYS A 163 -9.15 -23.08 1.28
C LYS A 163 -8.03 -23.67 0.40
N THR A 164 -7.29 -22.81 -0.30
CA THR A 164 -6.13 -23.29 -1.07
C THR A 164 -5.18 -24.04 -0.16
N SER A 165 -4.87 -25.28 -0.52
CA SER A 165 -4.03 -26.17 0.28
C SER A 165 -2.70 -26.44 -0.40
N ALA A 166 -1.68 -26.73 0.39
CA ALA A 166 -0.41 -27.24 -0.07
C ALA A 166 0.00 -28.41 0.83
N VAL A 167 0.13 -29.60 0.23
CA VAL A 167 0.45 -30.83 0.96
C VAL A 167 1.86 -31.26 0.58
N ARG A 168 2.63 -31.66 1.57
CA ARG A 168 3.97 -32.19 1.35
C ARG A 168 3.90 -33.60 0.77
N ASP A 169 4.57 -33.82 -0.37
CA ASP A 169 4.73 -35.13 -1.01
C ASP A 169 6.21 -35.34 -1.36
N GLY A 170 6.93 -36.01 -0.46
CA GLY A 170 8.37 -36.18 -0.59
C GLY A 170 9.12 -34.83 -0.57
N GLU A 171 9.86 -34.54 -1.63
CA GLU A 171 10.63 -33.30 -1.80
C GLU A 171 9.85 -32.21 -2.55
N GLU A 172 8.52 -32.33 -2.64
CA GLU A 172 7.67 -31.38 -3.35
C GLU A 172 6.50 -30.91 -2.47
N TRP A 173 5.95 -29.75 -2.81
CA TRP A 173 4.63 -29.28 -2.41
C TRP A 173 3.64 -29.54 -3.54
N VAL A 174 2.47 -30.09 -3.22
CA VAL A 174 1.33 -30.26 -4.13
C VAL A 174 0.28 -29.24 -3.76
N ILE A 175 0.02 -28.29 -4.64
CA ILE A 175 -0.86 -27.15 -4.38
C ILE A 175 -2.16 -27.33 -5.15
N ASN A 176 -3.30 -27.19 -4.44
CA ASN A 176 -4.64 -27.21 -5.00
C ASN A 176 -5.45 -26.03 -4.46
N GLY A 177 -6.14 -25.32 -5.37
CA GLY A 177 -6.96 -24.18 -4.95
C GLY A 177 -7.41 -23.28 -6.08
N HIS A 178 -8.10 -22.20 -5.69
CA HIS A 178 -8.63 -21.20 -6.59
C HIS A 178 -8.41 -19.79 -6.02
N LYS A 179 -7.68 -18.98 -6.73
CA LYS A 179 -7.32 -17.62 -6.33
C LYS A 179 -7.85 -16.62 -7.36
N TRP A 180 -8.09 -15.40 -6.89
CA TRP A 180 -8.41 -14.27 -7.76
C TRP A 180 -7.84 -12.98 -7.20
N PHE A 181 -8.00 -11.87 -7.93
CA PHE A 181 -7.32 -10.61 -7.61
C PHE A 181 -5.81 -10.79 -7.39
N THR A 182 -5.22 -11.75 -8.11
CA THR A 182 -3.78 -11.95 -8.13
C THR A 182 -3.17 -10.89 -9.04
N SER A 183 -2.80 -9.74 -8.44
CA SER A 183 -2.26 -8.60 -9.19
C SER A 183 -0.99 -9.00 -9.94
N ASN A 184 -0.90 -8.63 -11.22
CA ASN A 184 0.13 -9.01 -12.18
C ASN A 184 0.17 -10.52 -12.54
N GLY A 185 -0.78 -11.32 -12.10
CA GLY A 185 -0.70 -12.78 -12.29
C GLY A 185 -0.54 -13.24 -13.75
N SER A 186 -1.15 -12.53 -14.71
CA SER A 186 -1.06 -12.83 -16.15
C SER A 186 0.24 -12.37 -16.83
N VAL A 187 1.05 -11.56 -16.13
CA VAL A 187 2.30 -11.00 -16.67
C VAL A 187 3.52 -11.30 -15.77
N ALA A 188 3.31 -12.08 -14.72
CA ALA A 188 4.35 -12.48 -13.79
C ALA A 188 5.16 -13.68 -14.33
N ASP A 189 6.39 -13.80 -13.89
CA ASP A 189 7.23 -14.99 -14.10
C ASP A 189 7.02 -16.01 -12.96
N PHE A 190 6.69 -15.53 -11.76
CA PHE A 190 6.37 -16.36 -10.62
C PHE A 190 5.29 -15.76 -9.71
N LEU A 191 4.61 -16.64 -9.00
CA LEU A 191 3.56 -16.34 -8.03
C LEU A 191 4.04 -16.64 -6.63
N ILE A 192 3.73 -15.76 -5.66
CA ILE A 192 3.81 -16.09 -4.25
C ILE A 192 2.42 -16.50 -3.80
N VAL A 193 2.24 -17.81 -3.60
CA VAL A 193 0.95 -18.41 -3.29
C VAL A 193 0.81 -18.65 -1.81
N MET A 194 -0.22 -18.06 -1.20
CA MET A 194 -0.59 -18.36 0.18
C MET A 194 -1.52 -19.56 0.22
N ALA A 195 -1.09 -20.63 0.90
CA ALA A 195 -1.82 -21.88 1.01
C ALA A 195 -1.81 -22.42 2.44
N VAL A 196 -2.85 -23.16 2.82
CA VAL A 196 -2.93 -23.89 4.09
C VAL A 196 -2.04 -25.13 3.98
N THR A 197 -1.00 -25.20 4.82
CA THR A 197 -0.08 -26.33 4.91
C THR A 197 -0.37 -27.21 6.13
N ASN A 198 -0.98 -26.64 7.16
CA ASN A 198 -1.40 -27.39 8.35
C ASN A 198 -2.81 -26.95 8.81
N PRO A 199 -3.86 -27.72 8.50
CA PRO A 199 -5.23 -27.39 8.88
C PRO A 199 -5.55 -27.68 10.36
N ASP A 200 -4.68 -28.38 11.08
CA ASP A 200 -4.95 -28.84 12.46
C ASP A 200 -4.52 -27.82 13.52
N VAL A 201 -3.91 -26.71 13.10
CA VAL A 201 -3.48 -25.62 14.00
C VAL A 201 -4.34 -24.36 13.80
N HIS A 202 -4.11 -23.36 14.65
CA HIS A 202 -4.80 -22.09 14.48
C HIS A 202 -4.54 -21.51 13.07
N PRO A 203 -5.56 -21.02 12.32
CA PRO A 203 -5.41 -20.58 10.92
C PRO A 203 -4.27 -19.59 10.67
N TYR A 204 -3.97 -18.69 11.62
CA TYR A 204 -2.84 -17.77 11.50
C TYR A 204 -1.46 -18.43 11.55
N SER A 205 -1.39 -19.69 12.00
CA SER A 205 -0.16 -20.50 12.04
C SER A 205 -0.22 -21.71 11.10
N GLY A 206 -1.33 -21.84 10.35
CA GLY A 206 -1.57 -22.98 9.46
C GLY A 206 -1.27 -22.70 7.99
N SER A 207 -0.96 -21.46 7.64
CA SER A 207 -0.73 -21.04 6.25
C SER A 207 0.74 -20.75 5.99
N SER A 208 1.20 -21.09 4.79
CA SER A 208 2.56 -20.84 4.31
C SER A 208 2.53 -20.07 2.99
N MET A 209 3.65 -19.49 2.60
CA MET A 209 3.84 -18.89 1.29
C MET A 209 4.82 -19.71 0.46
N ILE A 210 4.44 -20.00 -0.76
CA ILE A 210 5.21 -20.89 -1.65
C ILE A 210 5.40 -20.18 -2.99
N ILE A 211 6.63 -20.19 -3.50
CA ILE A 211 6.97 -19.69 -4.84
C ILE A 211 6.53 -20.70 -5.87
N VAL A 212 5.73 -20.25 -6.85
CA VAL A 212 5.24 -21.07 -7.96
C VAL A 212 5.57 -20.35 -9.26
N PRO A 213 6.46 -20.89 -10.12
CA PRO A 213 6.64 -20.40 -11.47
C PRO A 213 5.31 -20.46 -12.24
N VAL A 214 5.02 -19.45 -13.06
CA VAL A 214 3.72 -19.39 -13.76
C VAL A 214 3.54 -20.51 -14.78
N ASP A 215 4.63 -20.97 -15.36
CA ASP A 215 4.65 -22.06 -16.35
C ASP A 215 4.59 -23.46 -15.73
N THR A 216 4.47 -23.59 -14.39
CA THR A 216 4.35 -24.88 -13.71
C THR A 216 3.07 -25.60 -14.16
N PRO A 217 3.16 -26.87 -14.56
CA PRO A 217 1.98 -27.66 -14.91
C PRO A 217 0.91 -27.63 -13.81
N GLY A 218 -0.34 -27.40 -14.22
CA GLY A 218 -1.48 -27.27 -13.29
C GLY A 218 -1.79 -25.84 -12.85
N VAL A 219 -0.95 -24.85 -13.16
CA VAL A 219 -1.30 -23.44 -13.06
C VAL A 219 -2.15 -23.05 -14.25
N ASP A 220 -3.39 -22.64 -14.01
CA ASP A 220 -4.34 -22.22 -15.02
C ASP A 220 -4.78 -20.77 -14.77
N ILE A 221 -4.30 -19.85 -15.60
CA ILE A 221 -4.74 -18.45 -15.61
C ILE A 221 -6.05 -18.37 -16.36
N VAL A 222 -7.15 -18.38 -15.61
CA VAL A 222 -8.52 -18.46 -16.17
C VAL A 222 -8.87 -17.18 -16.96
N ARG A 223 -8.54 -16.02 -16.40
CA ARG A 223 -8.80 -14.69 -16.99
C ARG A 223 -8.17 -13.59 -16.17
N ASP A 224 -8.11 -12.41 -16.75
CA ASP A 224 -7.98 -11.17 -15.98
C ASP A 224 -9.35 -10.67 -15.55
N VAL A 225 -9.46 -10.27 -14.29
CA VAL A 225 -10.68 -9.72 -13.70
C VAL A 225 -10.77 -8.23 -14.06
N SER A 226 -11.74 -7.88 -14.89
CA SER A 226 -12.02 -6.48 -15.20
C SER A 226 -12.50 -5.73 -13.95
N THR A 227 -11.99 -4.53 -13.74
CA THR A 227 -12.33 -3.69 -12.59
C THR A 227 -12.82 -2.31 -13.03
N MET A 228 -13.22 -1.47 -12.08
CA MET A 228 -13.53 -0.07 -12.38
C MET A 228 -12.32 0.72 -12.90
N GLU A 229 -11.11 0.31 -12.52
CA GLU A 229 -9.88 0.98 -12.99
C GLU A 229 -9.65 0.72 -14.47
N ASP A 230 -9.89 -0.50 -14.90
CA ASP A 230 -9.67 -0.93 -16.28
C ASP A 230 -10.78 -1.87 -16.78
N PRO A 231 -11.94 -1.33 -17.16
CA PRO A 231 -13.11 -2.14 -17.48
C PRO A 231 -13.06 -2.81 -18.86
N HIS A 232 -12.12 -2.41 -19.73
CA HIS A 232 -12.13 -2.82 -21.13
C HIS A 232 -10.83 -3.45 -21.62
N THR A 233 -9.77 -3.39 -20.84
CA THR A 233 -8.45 -3.88 -21.21
C THR A 233 -8.15 -5.16 -20.46
N PRO A 234 -8.00 -6.32 -21.12
CA PRO A 234 -7.66 -7.57 -20.42
C PRO A 234 -6.31 -7.52 -19.71
N TYR A 235 -5.42 -6.63 -20.13
CA TYR A 235 -4.11 -6.45 -19.52
C TYR A 235 -3.90 -4.98 -19.17
N GLY A 236 -4.47 -4.39 -18.20
CA GLY A 236 -4.29 -2.99 -17.86
C GLY A 236 -2.86 -2.47 -18.10
N ARG A 237 -2.69 -1.18 -18.15
CA ARG A 237 -1.37 -0.55 -18.43
C ARG A 237 -0.25 -1.02 -17.49
N PHE A 238 -0.61 -1.52 -16.33
CA PHE A 238 0.32 -1.93 -15.27
C PHE A 238 0.19 -3.40 -14.87
N GLY A 239 -0.53 -4.21 -15.62
CA GLY A 239 -0.98 -5.54 -15.26
C GLY A 239 -2.36 -5.52 -14.59
N ASN A 240 -3.09 -6.60 -14.75
CA ASN A 240 -4.43 -6.76 -14.18
C ASN A 240 -4.41 -7.72 -12.98
N HIS A 241 -5.60 -8.02 -12.50
CA HIS A 241 -5.84 -8.97 -11.41
C HIS A 241 -6.27 -10.30 -11.99
N ALA A 242 -5.38 -11.29 -12.02
CA ALA A 242 -5.71 -12.59 -12.56
C ALA A 242 -6.58 -13.44 -11.62
N GLU A 243 -7.45 -14.24 -12.23
CA GLU A 243 -8.11 -15.38 -11.61
C GLU A 243 -7.33 -16.65 -12.00
N ILE A 244 -6.86 -17.41 -11.00
CA ILE A 244 -5.94 -18.52 -11.20
C ILE A 244 -6.44 -19.77 -10.47
N LYS A 245 -6.46 -20.89 -11.16
CA LYS A 245 -6.68 -22.21 -10.56
C LYS A 245 -5.35 -22.98 -10.47
N TYR A 246 -5.21 -23.70 -9.38
CA TYR A 246 -4.09 -24.58 -9.09
C TYR A 246 -4.65 -25.99 -8.99
N VAL A 247 -4.22 -26.88 -9.89
CA VAL A 247 -4.67 -28.27 -9.96
C VAL A 247 -3.45 -29.18 -9.93
N ASP A 248 -3.21 -29.83 -8.80
CA ASP A 248 -2.05 -30.69 -8.55
C ASP A 248 -0.72 -30.04 -8.93
N VAL A 249 -0.58 -28.74 -8.67
CA VAL A 249 0.63 -27.97 -8.97
C VAL A 249 1.77 -28.42 -8.08
N ARG A 250 2.84 -28.95 -8.69
CA ARG A 250 4.00 -29.48 -7.99
C ARG A 250 5.19 -28.55 -8.08
N VAL A 251 5.73 -28.19 -6.94
CA VAL A 251 6.93 -27.35 -6.84
C VAL A 251 7.89 -27.92 -5.78
N PRO A 252 9.22 -27.69 -5.94
CA PRO A 252 10.21 -28.16 -4.98
C PRO A 252 9.93 -27.65 -3.55
N ALA A 253 10.27 -28.45 -2.57
CA ALA A 253 10.16 -28.08 -1.16
C ALA A 253 10.89 -26.80 -0.81
N GLY A 254 12.01 -26.53 -1.46
CA GLY A 254 12.81 -25.32 -1.29
C GLY A 254 12.12 -24.03 -1.76
N ASN A 255 10.96 -24.12 -2.41
CA ASN A 255 10.14 -22.97 -2.80
C ASN A 255 9.31 -22.39 -1.64
N LEU A 256 9.32 -23.01 -0.46
CA LEU A 256 8.74 -22.47 0.75
C LEU A 256 9.48 -21.19 1.15
N ILE A 257 8.77 -20.10 1.36
CA ILE A 257 9.34 -18.83 1.83
C ILE A 257 9.31 -18.82 3.36
N GLY A 258 10.46 -18.60 3.97
CA GLY A 258 10.59 -18.58 5.41
C GLY A 258 10.39 -19.98 6.03
N VAL A 259 9.55 -20.05 7.06
CA VAL A 259 9.26 -21.26 7.82
C VAL A 259 7.81 -21.68 7.58
N GLU A 260 7.54 -22.98 7.56
CA GLU A 260 6.17 -23.50 7.43
C GLU A 260 5.27 -22.94 8.54
N GLY A 261 4.05 -22.55 8.17
CA GLY A 261 3.09 -21.92 9.06
C GLY A 261 3.30 -20.41 9.28
N SER A 262 4.36 -19.80 8.74
CA SER A 262 4.66 -18.36 8.91
C SER A 262 3.98 -17.45 7.89
N GLY A 263 3.18 -17.99 6.97
CA GLY A 263 2.65 -17.21 5.85
C GLY A 263 1.88 -15.97 6.26
N PHE A 264 1.06 -16.05 7.30
CA PHE A 264 0.30 -14.88 7.80
C PHE A 264 1.23 -13.81 8.42
N VAL A 265 2.26 -14.22 9.14
CA VAL A 265 3.24 -13.29 9.73
C VAL A 265 4.01 -12.58 8.63
N LEU A 266 4.48 -13.30 7.63
CA LEU A 266 5.14 -12.74 6.46
C LEU A 266 4.24 -11.75 5.71
N ALA A 267 2.93 -12.07 5.55
CA ALA A 267 1.97 -11.15 4.96
C ALA A 267 1.87 -9.82 5.74
N GLN A 268 1.93 -9.86 7.07
CA GLN A 268 1.87 -8.64 7.89
C GLN A 268 3.15 -7.79 7.76
N HIS A 269 4.31 -8.40 7.58
CA HIS A 269 5.56 -7.65 7.29
C HIS A 269 5.42 -6.82 6.01
N ARG A 270 4.86 -7.40 4.96
CA ARG A 270 4.59 -6.72 3.68
C ARG A 270 3.50 -5.65 3.78
N LEU A 271 2.39 -5.95 4.47
CA LEU A 271 1.18 -5.10 4.48
C LEU A 271 1.30 -3.89 5.43
N GLY A 272 2.14 -3.96 6.46
CA GLY A 272 2.32 -2.86 7.42
C GLY A 272 2.86 -1.59 6.75
N PRO A 273 4.10 -1.62 6.23
CA PRO A 273 4.70 -0.51 5.48
C PRO A 273 3.89 -0.12 4.24
N GLY A 274 3.40 -1.10 3.50
CA GLY A 274 2.62 -0.89 2.30
C GLY A 274 1.44 0.05 2.48
N ARG A 275 0.75 0.00 3.63
CA ARG A 275 -0.38 0.90 3.93
C ARG A 275 0.06 2.35 4.10
N ILE A 276 1.23 2.62 4.70
CA ILE A 276 1.80 3.97 4.78
C ILE A 276 2.09 4.49 3.37
N HIS A 277 2.75 3.67 2.55
CA HIS A 277 3.08 4.01 1.17
C HIS A 277 1.83 4.30 0.33
N HIS A 278 0.78 3.49 0.46
CA HIS A 278 -0.50 3.75 -0.20
C HIS A 278 -1.11 5.09 0.24
N CYS A 279 -1.20 5.34 1.55
CA CYS A 279 -1.79 6.58 2.06
C CYS A 279 -1.04 7.82 1.56
N MET A 280 0.29 7.78 1.50
CA MET A 280 1.07 8.89 0.96
C MET A 280 0.90 9.05 -0.55
N ARG A 281 0.80 7.96 -1.33
CA ARG A 281 0.45 8.04 -2.77
C ARG A 281 -0.94 8.64 -2.99
N TRP A 282 -1.91 8.29 -2.15
CA TRP A 282 -3.25 8.91 -2.22
C TRP A 282 -3.21 10.41 -1.94
N LEU A 283 -2.35 10.85 -1.03
CA LEU A 283 -2.14 12.28 -0.78
C LEU A 283 -1.51 12.99 -1.97
N GLY A 284 -0.53 12.37 -2.63
CA GLY A 284 0.05 12.88 -3.87
C GLY A 284 -0.99 13.02 -4.98
N GLN A 285 -1.83 12.00 -5.15
CA GLN A 285 -2.93 12.01 -6.11
C GLN A 285 -3.99 13.07 -5.75
N SER A 286 -4.35 13.16 -4.47
CA SER A 286 -5.27 14.19 -3.97
C SER A 286 -4.73 15.59 -4.22
N ARG A 287 -3.43 15.81 -4.00
CA ARG A 287 -2.77 17.09 -4.23
C ARG A 287 -2.86 17.51 -5.69
N ARG A 288 -2.57 16.60 -6.61
CA ARG A 288 -2.70 16.87 -8.06
C ARG A 288 -4.13 17.23 -8.45
N ALA A 289 -5.12 16.47 -7.97
CA ALA A 289 -6.53 16.75 -8.21
C ALA A 289 -6.95 18.11 -7.62
N PHE A 290 -6.46 18.43 -6.42
CA PHE A 290 -6.72 19.70 -5.75
C PHE A 290 -6.12 20.90 -6.50
N ASP A 291 -4.88 20.79 -7.00
CA ASP A 291 -4.26 21.83 -7.79
C ASP A 291 -5.07 22.09 -9.08
N MET A 292 -5.51 21.03 -9.79
CA MET A 292 -6.40 21.14 -10.94
C MET A 292 -7.74 21.81 -10.58
N LEU A 293 -8.34 21.46 -9.42
CA LEU A 293 -9.55 22.11 -8.91
C LEU A 293 -9.35 23.61 -8.73
N CYS A 294 -8.26 24.00 -8.07
CA CYS A 294 -7.96 25.41 -7.80
C CYS A 294 -7.70 26.20 -9.07
N GLU A 295 -6.88 25.67 -10.00
CA GLU A 295 -6.62 26.28 -11.30
C GLU A 295 -7.91 26.48 -12.10
N ARG A 296 -8.78 25.46 -12.11
CA ARG A 296 -10.08 25.57 -12.77
C ARG A 296 -10.97 26.61 -12.11
N ALA A 297 -11.00 26.66 -10.77
CA ALA A 297 -11.84 27.59 -10.03
C ALA A 297 -11.50 29.05 -10.31
N VAL A 298 -10.21 29.40 -10.40
CA VAL A 298 -9.78 30.78 -10.68
C VAL A 298 -9.85 31.15 -12.17
N SER A 299 -9.96 30.17 -13.06
CA SER A 299 -9.92 30.38 -14.52
C SER A 299 -11.31 30.30 -15.17
N ARG A 300 -12.33 29.73 -14.49
CA ARG A 300 -13.64 29.50 -15.10
C ARG A 300 -14.67 30.53 -14.64
N TYR A 301 -15.17 31.32 -15.59
CA TYR A 301 -16.27 32.25 -15.37
C TYR A 301 -17.62 31.58 -15.63
N ALA A 302 -18.57 31.73 -14.72
CA ALA A 302 -19.95 31.25 -14.85
C ALA A 302 -20.90 32.02 -13.94
N HIS A 303 -22.11 32.28 -14.42
CA HIS A 303 -23.16 32.95 -13.64
C HIS A 303 -22.69 34.25 -12.96
N GLY A 304 -22.04 35.12 -13.73
CA GLY A 304 -21.69 36.50 -13.31
C GLY A 304 -20.38 36.65 -12.52
N SER A 305 -19.64 35.55 -12.22
CA SER A 305 -18.35 35.63 -11.53
C SER A 305 -17.46 34.42 -11.80
N MET A 306 -16.22 34.42 -11.35
CA MET A 306 -15.36 33.24 -11.38
C MET A 306 -15.90 32.15 -10.41
N LEU A 307 -15.62 30.89 -10.71
CA LEU A 307 -16.02 29.80 -9.80
C LEU A 307 -15.40 29.97 -8.42
N ALA A 308 -14.17 30.45 -8.33
CA ALA A 308 -13.49 30.75 -7.05
C ALA A 308 -14.23 31.74 -6.13
N GLU A 309 -15.14 32.54 -6.69
CA GLU A 309 -15.98 33.48 -5.93
C GLU A 309 -17.28 32.84 -5.39
N LYS A 310 -17.56 31.59 -5.78
CA LYS A 310 -18.77 30.88 -5.31
C LYS A 310 -18.49 30.23 -3.97
N GLN A 311 -19.39 30.46 -2.96
CA GLN A 311 -19.23 29.95 -1.60
C GLN A 311 -19.04 28.44 -1.54
N THR A 312 -19.76 27.66 -2.35
CA THR A 312 -19.62 26.20 -2.39
C THR A 312 -18.22 25.80 -2.80
N ILE A 313 -17.62 26.46 -3.81
CA ILE A 313 -16.26 26.17 -4.26
C ILE A 313 -15.25 26.55 -3.20
N GLN A 314 -15.43 27.67 -2.53
CA GLN A 314 -14.57 28.10 -1.42
C GLN A 314 -14.60 27.10 -0.27
N ASN A 315 -15.79 26.57 0.07
CA ASN A 315 -15.94 25.52 1.09
C ASN A 315 -15.17 24.25 0.65
N TRP A 316 -15.32 23.80 -0.59
CA TRP A 316 -14.60 22.62 -1.08
C TRP A 316 -13.08 22.78 -1.08
N VAL A 317 -12.57 23.97 -1.42
CA VAL A 317 -11.14 24.28 -1.34
C VAL A 317 -10.67 24.22 0.12
N ALA A 318 -11.39 24.87 1.04
CA ALA A 318 -11.03 24.90 2.45
C ALA A 318 -11.07 23.50 3.10
N ASP A 319 -12.15 22.77 2.88
CA ASP A 319 -12.34 21.40 3.41
C ASP A 319 -11.27 20.44 2.85
N SER A 320 -11.02 20.49 1.53
CA SER A 320 -10.02 19.62 0.91
C SER A 320 -8.61 19.90 1.47
N MET A 321 -8.26 21.17 1.65
CA MET A 321 -6.96 21.54 2.23
C MET A 321 -6.81 21.03 3.66
N ALA A 322 -7.84 21.22 4.49
CA ALA A 322 -7.83 20.75 5.88
C ALA A 322 -7.78 19.22 5.98
N GLU A 323 -8.59 18.52 5.18
CA GLU A 323 -8.65 17.05 5.16
C GLU A 323 -7.31 16.44 4.67
N MET A 324 -6.72 16.98 3.60
CA MET A 324 -5.40 16.53 3.11
C MET A 324 -4.30 16.76 4.13
N GLN A 325 -4.29 17.94 4.79
CA GLN A 325 -3.30 18.24 5.81
C GLN A 325 -3.43 17.30 7.02
N ALA A 326 -4.64 17.04 7.47
CA ALA A 326 -4.90 16.10 8.56
C ALA A 326 -4.43 14.68 8.19
N ALA A 327 -4.80 14.19 7.00
CA ALA A 327 -4.39 12.87 6.53
C ALA A 327 -2.86 12.75 6.39
N ARG A 328 -2.19 13.81 5.91
CA ARG A 328 -0.73 13.87 5.80
C ARG A 328 -0.06 13.76 7.16
N LEU A 329 -0.47 14.58 8.12
CA LEU A 329 0.12 14.58 9.46
C LEU A 329 -0.11 13.25 10.18
N MET A 330 -1.32 12.67 10.08
CA MET A 330 -1.61 11.34 10.63
C MET A 330 -0.72 10.26 10.00
N THR A 331 -0.48 10.33 8.69
CA THR A 331 0.33 9.33 7.99
C THR A 331 1.80 9.46 8.35
N LEU A 332 2.33 10.67 8.42
CA LEU A 332 3.71 10.91 8.87
C LEU A 332 3.91 10.51 10.33
N GLN A 333 2.91 10.72 11.20
CA GLN A 333 2.94 10.22 12.57
C GLN A 333 3.01 8.69 12.62
N ALA A 334 2.20 8.00 11.81
CA ALA A 334 2.22 6.54 11.74
C ALA A 334 3.58 6.04 11.22
N ALA A 335 4.15 6.71 10.22
CA ALA A 335 5.47 6.42 9.67
C ALA A 335 6.57 6.60 10.71
N TRP A 336 6.60 7.76 11.37
CA TRP A 336 7.55 8.06 12.43
C TRP A 336 7.47 7.04 13.59
N LYS A 337 6.27 6.73 14.05
CA LYS A 337 6.07 5.75 15.12
C LYS A 337 6.56 4.37 14.71
N MET A 338 6.35 4.00 13.45
CA MET A 338 6.85 2.74 12.91
C MET A 338 8.38 2.70 12.87
N ASP A 339 9.03 3.80 12.51
CA ASP A 339 10.50 3.91 12.53
C ASP A 339 11.08 3.83 13.94
N GLN A 340 10.38 4.38 14.96
CA GLN A 340 10.87 4.38 16.34
C GLN A 340 10.55 3.10 17.13
N GLU A 341 9.36 2.53 16.92
CA GLU A 341 8.81 1.49 17.81
C GLU A 341 8.41 0.21 17.03
N GLY A 342 8.51 0.23 15.68
CA GLY A 342 8.13 -0.88 14.82
C GLY A 342 6.65 -0.92 14.45
N ALA A 343 6.32 -1.74 13.44
CA ALA A 343 4.99 -1.85 12.85
C ALA A 343 3.90 -2.28 13.86
N ALA A 344 4.26 -3.12 14.82
CA ALA A 344 3.31 -3.62 15.83
C ALA A 344 2.80 -2.51 16.77
N ALA A 345 3.66 -1.55 17.12
CA ALA A 345 3.31 -0.40 17.96
C ALA A 345 2.46 0.63 17.18
N ALA A 346 2.74 0.82 15.88
CA ALA A 346 2.02 1.76 15.02
C ALA A 346 0.68 1.22 14.46
N ARG A 347 0.22 0.04 14.89
CA ARG A 347 -0.92 -0.67 14.30
C ARG A 347 -2.25 0.09 14.34
N VAL A 348 -2.47 0.92 15.36
CA VAL A 348 -3.69 1.75 15.49
C VAL A 348 -3.63 2.89 14.49
N GLU A 349 -2.51 3.59 14.44
CA GLU A 349 -2.25 4.70 13.54
C GLU A 349 -2.34 4.24 12.08
N ILE A 350 -1.71 3.12 11.73
CA ILE A 350 -1.80 2.50 10.39
C ILE A 350 -3.26 2.16 10.02
N ALA A 351 -4.05 1.65 10.98
CA ALA A 351 -5.46 1.39 10.71
C ALA A 351 -6.25 2.69 10.51
N MET A 352 -5.98 3.74 11.30
CA MET A 352 -6.66 5.04 11.16
C MET A 352 -6.41 5.69 9.80
N ILE A 353 -5.16 5.75 9.36
CA ILE A 353 -4.81 6.41 8.09
C ILE A 353 -5.43 5.70 6.89
N LYS A 354 -5.59 4.37 6.96
CA LYS A 354 -6.08 3.57 5.83
C LYS A 354 -7.51 3.95 5.43
N TYR A 355 -8.45 4.03 6.38
CA TYR A 355 -9.82 4.41 6.04
C TYR A 355 -9.99 5.93 5.91
N PHE A 356 -9.27 6.74 6.70
CA PHE A 356 -9.37 8.19 6.64
C PHE A 356 -8.75 8.73 5.34
N GLY A 357 -7.54 8.29 4.99
CA GLY A 357 -6.85 8.71 3.76
C GLY A 357 -7.61 8.28 2.49
N ALA A 358 -8.21 7.08 2.48
CA ALA A 358 -9.03 6.63 1.35
C ALA A 358 -10.28 7.50 1.15
N LYS A 359 -10.91 7.97 2.25
CA LYS A 359 -12.02 8.91 2.17
C LYS A 359 -11.57 10.26 1.62
N VAL A 360 -10.47 10.81 2.12
CA VAL A 360 -9.93 12.11 1.66
C VAL A 360 -9.59 12.06 0.17
N LEU A 361 -8.92 11.00 -0.29
CA LEU A 361 -8.63 10.80 -1.70
C LEU A 361 -9.89 10.90 -2.55
N TYR A 362 -10.90 10.14 -2.19
CA TYR A 362 -12.17 10.07 -2.94
C TYR A 362 -12.86 11.43 -2.97
N ASP A 363 -13.02 12.09 -1.82
CA ASP A 363 -13.74 13.35 -1.70
C ASP A 363 -13.05 14.49 -2.47
N VAL A 364 -11.72 14.56 -2.44
CA VAL A 364 -10.96 15.60 -3.16
C VAL A 364 -11.08 15.42 -4.67
N ILE A 365 -10.98 14.20 -5.17
CA ILE A 365 -11.12 13.92 -6.61
C ILE A 365 -12.56 14.19 -7.07
N ASP A 366 -13.56 13.79 -6.29
CA ASP A 366 -14.98 14.04 -6.57
C ASP A 366 -15.26 15.54 -6.71
N ARG A 367 -14.79 16.34 -5.76
CA ARG A 367 -14.90 17.81 -5.81
C ARG A 367 -14.19 18.38 -7.05
N ALA A 368 -13.01 17.86 -7.41
CA ALA A 368 -12.27 18.29 -8.60
C ALA A 368 -13.05 18.01 -9.89
N ILE A 369 -13.62 16.82 -10.03
CA ILE A 369 -14.50 16.46 -11.15
C ILE A 369 -15.68 17.43 -11.22
N GLN A 370 -16.34 17.66 -10.10
CA GLN A 370 -17.52 18.53 -10.05
C GLN A 370 -17.22 19.97 -10.47
N VAL A 371 -16.06 20.52 -10.07
CA VAL A 371 -15.62 21.88 -10.48
C VAL A 371 -15.31 21.95 -11.97
N HIS A 372 -14.80 20.87 -12.57
CA HIS A 372 -14.55 20.81 -14.00
C HIS A 372 -15.81 20.57 -14.85
N GLY A 373 -16.87 20.02 -14.25
CA GLY A 373 -18.10 19.66 -14.96
C GLY A 373 -17.87 18.55 -15.99
N SER A 374 -18.43 18.67 -17.19
CA SER A 374 -18.30 17.65 -18.24
C SER A 374 -16.87 17.33 -18.61
N LEU A 375 -15.98 18.31 -18.54
CA LEU A 375 -14.54 18.10 -18.82
C LEU A 375 -13.90 17.19 -17.75
N GLY A 376 -14.26 17.33 -16.46
CA GLY A 376 -13.79 16.44 -15.39
C GLY A 376 -14.33 15.03 -15.48
N PHE A 377 -15.46 14.84 -16.16
CA PHE A 377 -16.09 13.56 -16.41
C PHE A 377 -15.59 12.85 -17.68
N SER A 378 -14.84 13.59 -18.53
CA SER A 378 -14.26 13.06 -19.76
C SER A 378 -12.85 12.52 -19.54
N SER A 379 -12.38 11.68 -20.46
CA SER A 379 -11.00 11.18 -20.49
C SER A 379 -9.96 12.20 -20.97
N ASP A 380 -10.38 13.44 -21.30
CA ASP A 380 -9.45 14.53 -21.65
C ASP A 380 -8.63 15.00 -20.44
N LEU A 381 -9.09 14.69 -19.23
CA LEU A 381 -8.37 14.92 -17.97
C LEU A 381 -8.19 13.59 -17.21
N PRO A 382 -7.15 13.48 -16.38
CA PRO A 382 -6.90 12.27 -15.61
C PRO A 382 -7.90 12.05 -14.47
N LEU A 383 -8.80 13.00 -14.19
CA LEU A 383 -9.67 12.99 -13.01
C LEU A 383 -10.65 11.82 -13.00
N GLU A 384 -11.22 11.43 -14.16
CA GLU A 384 -12.16 10.31 -14.21
C GLU A 384 -11.48 8.97 -13.91
N SER A 385 -10.25 8.75 -14.42
CA SER A 385 -9.47 7.56 -14.12
C SER A 385 -9.00 7.54 -12.66
N MET A 386 -8.56 8.68 -12.13
CA MET A 386 -8.24 8.85 -10.71
C MET A 386 -9.43 8.49 -9.81
N TYR A 387 -10.65 8.91 -10.17
CA TYR A 387 -11.86 8.62 -9.41
C TYR A 387 -12.19 7.13 -9.38
N ARG A 388 -12.08 6.46 -10.54
CA ARG A 388 -12.28 5.00 -10.63
C ARG A 388 -11.27 4.25 -9.76
N ALA A 389 -10.00 4.63 -9.82
CA ALA A 389 -8.93 4.06 -9.00
C ALA A 389 -9.13 4.34 -7.51
N ALA A 390 -9.54 5.55 -7.14
CA ALA A 390 -9.78 5.95 -5.76
C ALA A 390 -10.83 5.08 -5.05
N ARG A 391 -11.81 4.52 -5.80
CA ARG A 391 -12.85 3.68 -5.21
C ARG A 391 -12.28 2.38 -4.62
N ALA A 392 -11.24 1.82 -5.24
CA ALA A 392 -10.58 0.59 -4.79
C ALA A 392 -9.82 0.78 -3.48
N ALA A 393 -9.33 2.00 -3.19
CA ALA A 393 -8.60 2.34 -1.96
C ALA A 393 -9.34 1.99 -0.67
N ARG A 394 -10.67 1.96 -0.71
CA ARG A 394 -11.53 1.59 0.41
C ARG A 394 -11.71 0.07 0.59
N ILE A 395 -11.15 -0.74 -0.33
CA ILE A 395 -11.36 -2.19 -0.40
C ILE A 395 -10.06 -2.96 -0.16
N TYR A 396 -9.02 -2.68 -0.96
CA TYR A 396 -7.78 -3.45 -0.90
C TYR A 396 -6.99 -3.20 0.40
N ASP A 397 -6.09 -4.12 0.76
CA ASP A 397 -5.28 -4.12 1.98
C ASP A 397 -6.08 -4.00 3.28
N GLY A 398 -7.30 -4.49 3.24
CA GLY A 398 -8.30 -4.41 4.31
C GLY A 398 -9.32 -3.30 4.07
N PRO A 399 -10.62 -3.65 4.02
CA PRO A 399 -11.68 -2.67 3.86
C PRO A 399 -11.79 -1.72 5.06
N ASP A 400 -12.42 -0.57 4.83
CA ASP A 400 -12.64 0.48 5.86
C ASP A 400 -13.19 -0.09 7.17
N GLU A 401 -14.09 -1.05 7.10
CA GLU A 401 -14.77 -1.68 8.25
C GLU A 401 -13.81 -2.47 9.11
N VAL A 402 -12.88 -3.23 8.51
CA VAL A 402 -11.84 -4.00 9.22
C VAL A 402 -10.91 -3.06 9.98
N HIS A 403 -10.53 -1.95 9.36
CA HIS A 403 -9.67 -0.97 9.99
C HIS A 403 -10.37 -0.22 11.13
N ARG A 404 -11.63 0.21 10.94
CA ARG A 404 -12.43 0.82 12.02
C ARG A 404 -12.62 -0.13 13.19
N GLN A 405 -12.92 -1.40 12.91
CA GLN A 405 -13.04 -2.43 13.96
C GLN A 405 -11.71 -2.61 14.72
N THR A 406 -10.58 -2.61 14.00
CA THR A 406 -9.25 -2.72 14.61
C THR A 406 -8.99 -1.56 15.58
N VAL A 407 -9.27 -0.33 15.16
CA VAL A 407 -9.13 0.87 16.00
C VAL A 407 -10.03 0.77 17.23
N ALA A 408 -11.33 0.54 17.01
CA ALA A 408 -12.32 0.50 18.09
C ALA A 408 -11.97 -0.56 19.15
N ARG A 409 -11.66 -1.79 18.73
CA ARG A 409 -11.29 -2.87 19.65
C ARG A 409 -10.05 -2.56 20.48
N ARG A 410 -9.05 -1.90 19.89
CA ARG A 410 -7.82 -1.57 20.60
C ARG A 410 -8.01 -0.41 21.57
N VAL A 411 -8.77 0.60 21.19
CA VAL A 411 -9.11 1.72 22.06
C VAL A 411 -9.94 1.20 23.24
N LEU A 412 -11.01 0.46 22.99
CA LEU A 412 -11.91 -0.05 24.04
C LEU A 412 -11.23 -1.03 25.01
N LYS A 413 -10.20 -1.75 24.56
CA LYS A 413 -9.41 -2.64 25.43
C LYS A 413 -8.68 -1.89 26.55
N GLY A 414 -8.47 -0.59 26.41
CA GLY A 414 -7.85 0.25 27.44
C GLY A 414 -8.80 0.70 28.57
N TYR A 415 -10.09 0.35 28.48
CA TYR A 415 -11.11 0.76 29.45
C TYR A 415 -11.61 -0.43 30.24
N GLU A 416 -11.80 -0.23 31.54
CA GLU A 416 -12.45 -1.17 32.43
C GLU A 416 -13.97 -0.92 32.45
N PRO A 417 -14.81 -1.95 32.52
CA PRO A 417 -16.26 -1.76 32.64
C PRO A 417 -16.61 -1.21 34.04
N HIS A 418 -17.31 -0.09 34.06
CA HIS A 418 -17.82 0.53 35.29
C HIS A 418 -19.31 0.84 35.11
N GLU A 419 -20.06 0.67 36.21
CA GLU A 419 -21.51 0.97 36.22
C GLU A 419 -21.76 2.47 36.03
N VAL A 420 -20.87 3.32 36.54
CA VAL A 420 -20.86 4.76 36.35
C VAL A 420 -19.42 5.19 36.01
N PRO A 421 -19.21 5.96 34.92
CA PRO A 421 -17.88 6.50 34.60
C PRO A 421 -17.37 7.39 35.74
N THR A 422 -16.18 7.13 36.25
CA THR A 422 -15.71 7.71 37.51
C THR A 422 -14.76 8.87 37.33
N GLU A 423 -13.80 8.79 36.39
CA GLU A 423 -12.73 9.79 36.29
C GLU A 423 -13.15 11.12 35.64
N HIS A 424 -14.19 11.09 34.82
CA HIS A 424 -14.64 12.27 34.04
C HIS A 424 -15.94 12.88 34.56
N ILE A 425 -16.51 12.34 35.62
CA ILE A 425 -17.67 12.90 36.29
C ILE A 425 -17.20 13.72 37.46
N PRO A 426 -17.65 15.01 37.62
CA PRO A 426 -17.33 15.80 38.79
C PRO A 426 -17.69 15.06 40.09
N THR A 427 -16.75 14.97 41.00
CA THR A 427 -16.94 14.34 42.32
C THR A 427 -18.19 14.89 42.98
N ARG A 428 -19.01 13.98 43.53
CA ARG A 428 -20.18 14.38 44.32
C ARG A 428 -19.70 15.23 45.50
N GLN A 429 -20.46 16.32 45.81
CA GLN A 429 -20.12 17.24 46.89
C GLN A 429 -19.81 16.55 48.24
N ALA A 430 -20.42 15.41 48.52
CA ALA A 430 -20.17 14.59 49.70
C ALA A 430 -18.75 13.99 49.79
N GLU A 431 -18.08 13.80 48.65
CA GLU A 431 -16.69 13.31 48.62
C GLU A 431 -15.69 14.43 48.62
N ALA A 432 -16.04 15.62 48.13
CA ALA A 432 -15.21 16.82 48.18
C ALA A 432 -15.12 17.43 49.56
N GLN A 433 -16.01 17.05 50.49
CA GLN A 433 -16.04 17.49 51.87
C GLN A 433 -15.33 16.56 52.86
N ARG A 434 -14.81 15.44 52.41
CA ARG A 434 -13.98 14.49 53.18
C ARG A 434 -12.49 14.71 52.89
#